data_2e92245850a487802a21015623a6633c
#
_entry.id   2e92245850a487802a21015623a6633c
#
_cell.length_a   1.000
_cell.length_b   1.000
_cell.length_c   1.000
_cell.angle_alpha   90.00
_cell.angle_beta   90.00
_cell.angle_gamma   90.00
#
_symmetry.space_group_name_H-M   'P 1'
#
loop_
_entity.id
_entity.type
_entity.pdbx_description
1 polymer ?
#
loop_
_entity_poly.entity_id
_entity_poly.type
_entity_poly.pdbx_seq_one_letter_code
_entity_poly.pdbx_strand_id
1 'polypeptide(L)'
;PTRRFAFEAFLPRDKKERALVLDGLANETRTIIIYEAPHHLVKTLEELESVLGSDRKLTICRELTKRYEEKMQTTLGDSFSYYEQNEPRGEYVLVLGIHDDRAGKEF
;
A
#
# COMPACT_ATOMS: atom_id res chain seq x y z
N PRO A 1 4.73 12.97 -21.65
CA PRO A 1 3.85 11.86 -21.34
C PRO A 1 3.64 11.69 -19.86
N THR A 2 2.49 11.28 -19.53
CA THR A 2 2.09 11.13 -18.16
C THR A 2 2.64 9.82 -17.60
N ARG A 3 3.22 9.88 -16.44
CA ARG A 3 3.65 8.66 -15.78
C ARG A 3 2.44 7.90 -15.27
N ARG A 4 2.49 6.60 -15.38
CA ARG A 4 1.44 5.74 -14.86
C ARG A 4 1.55 5.58 -13.35
N PHE A 5 2.77 5.71 -12.83
CA PHE A 5 3.05 5.52 -11.42
C PHE A 5 3.53 6.82 -10.80
N ALA A 6 3.03 7.13 -9.64
CA ALA A 6 3.52 8.24 -8.87
C ALA A 6 4.74 7.83 -8.06
N PHE A 7 4.76 6.57 -7.64
CA PHE A 7 5.76 6.07 -6.74
C PHE A 7 5.93 4.58 -6.97
N GLU A 8 7.16 4.13 -7.06
CA GLU A 8 7.44 2.70 -7.19
C GLU A 8 8.77 2.43 -6.50
N ALA A 9 8.73 2.12 -5.22
CA ALA A 9 9.95 1.88 -4.45
C ALA A 9 9.60 1.42 -3.04
N PHE A 10 10.64 1.17 -2.25
CA PHE A 10 10.50 1.07 -0.80
C PHE A 10 10.30 2.47 -0.25
N LEU A 11 9.51 2.60 0.79
CA LEU A 11 9.40 3.87 1.49
C LEU A 11 10.75 4.17 2.18
N PRO A 12 11.13 5.45 2.27
CA PRO A 12 12.37 5.79 2.95
C PRO A 12 12.39 5.31 4.40
N ARG A 13 13.57 4.97 4.88
CA ARG A 13 13.74 4.56 6.26
C ARG A 13 13.90 5.76 7.19
N ASP A 14 14.49 6.82 6.68
CA ASP A 14 14.65 8.04 7.45
C ASP A 14 13.28 8.59 7.84
N LYS A 15 13.11 8.91 9.10
CA LYS A 15 11.82 9.31 9.63
C LYS A 15 11.23 10.53 8.95
N LYS A 16 12.05 11.54 8.73
CA LYS A 16 11.59 12.77 8.10
C LYS A 16 11.24 12.56 6.63
N GLU A 17 12.11 11.86 5.91
CA GLU A 17 11.86 11.58 4.51
C GLU A 17 10.61 10.72 4.34
N ARG A 18 10.46 9.74 5.22
CA ARG A 18 9.31 8.85 5.19
C ARG A 18 8.01 9.64 5.39
N ALA A 19 8.00 10.53 6.37
CA ALA A 19 6.84 11.35 6.64
C ALA A 19 6.48 12.23 5.45
N LEU A 20 7.49 12.82 4.81
CA LEU A 20 7.25 13.67 3.64
C LEU A 20 6.66 12.87 2.48
N VAL A 21 7.19 11.68 2.23
CA VAL A 21 6.67 10.84 1.17
C VAL A 21 5.24 10.43 1.47
N LEU A 22 4.96 9.98 2.69
CA LEU A 22 3.61 9.58 3.07
C LEU A 22 2.63 10.73 2.93
N ASP A 23 3.01 11.93 3.39
CA ASP A 23 2.15 13.10 3.26
C ASP A 23 1.85 13.41 1.79
N GLY A 24 2.85 13.25 0.94
CA GLY A 24 2.66 13.47 -0.50
C GLY A 24 1.69 12.49 -1.12
N LEU A 25 1.62 11.27 -0.61
CA LEU A 25 0.72 10.26 -1.15
C LEU A 25 -0.74 10.61 -0.91
N ALA A 26 -1.03 11.42 0.10
CA ALA A 26 -2.41 11.78 0.43
C ALA A 26 -3.12 12.47 -0.74
N ASN A 27 -2.37 13.21 -1.55
CA ASN A 27 -2.95 13.94 -2.68
C ASN A 27 -2.65 13.29 -4.02
N GLU A 28 -2.03 12.12 -3.99
CA GLU A 28 -1.65 11.46 -5.23
C GLU A 28 -2.85 10.72 -5.82
N THR A 29 -3.08 10.92 -7.13
CA THR A 29 -4.18 10.28 -7.82
C THR A 29 -3.74 9.12 -8.71
N ARG A 30 -2.43 9.05 -8.99
CA ARG A 30 -1.88 7.99 -9.83
C ARG A 30 -1.60 6.74 -9.02
N THR A 31 -1.30 5.65 -9.71
CA THR A 31 -0.98 4.38 -9.06
C THR A 31 0.27 4.50 -8.20
N ILE A 32 0.20 3.94 -7.01
CA ILE A 32 1.30 3.90 -6.05
C ILE A 32 1.70 2.44 -5.88
N ILE A 33 2.98 2.15 -6.01
CA ILE A 33 3.51 0.80 -5.83
C ILE A 33 4.59 0.85 -4.74
N ILE A 34 4.36 0.11 -3.67
CA ILE A 34 5.27 0.11 -2.53
C ILE A 34 5.78 -1.31 -2.30
N TYR A 35 7.09 -1.47 -2.24
CA TYR A 35 7.73 -2.72 -1.86
C TYR A 35 7.92 -2.76 -0.36
N GLU A 36 7.63 -3.89 0.27
CA GLU A 36 7.76 -3.95 1.70
C GLU A 36 8.21 -5.31 2.20
N ALA A 37 9.09 -5.30 3.18
CA ALA A 37 9.53 -6.51 3.86
C ALA A 37 8.50 -6.94 4.90
N PRO A 38 8.44 -8.24 5.23
CA PRO A 38 7.40 -8.73 6.12
C PRO A 38 7.42 -8.11 7.50
N HIS A 39 8.60 -7.82 8.05
CA HIS A 39 8.69 -7.28 9.40
C HIS A 39 8.32 -5.80 9.50
N HIS A 40 8.12 -5.13 8.37
CA HIS A 40 7.68 -3.73 8.36
C HIS A 40 6.26 -3.57 7.84
N LEU A 41 5.64 -4.64 7.36
CA LEU A 41 4.37 -4.54 6.68
C LEU A 41 3.27 -3.93 7.53
N VAL A 42 3.12 -4.40 8.77
CA VAL A 42 2.03 -3.93 9.63
C VAL A 42 2.15 -2.43 9.88
N LYS A 43 3.35 -1.98 10.18
CA LYS A 43 3.56 -0.55 10.42
C LYS A 43 3.27 0.28 9.17
N THR A 44 3.71 -0.21 8.02
CA THR A 44 3.48 0.50 6.76
C THR A 44 1.99 0.60 6.46
N LEU A 45 1.25 -0.49 6.67
CA LEU A 45 -0.19 -0.46 6.46
C LEU A 45 -0.87 0.52 7.42
N GLU A 46 -0.43 0.58 8.66
CA GLU A 46 -0.96 1.53 9.63
C GLU A 46 -0.71 2.97 9.18
N GLU A 47 0.51 3.25 8.73
CA GLU A 47 0.85 4.59 8.28
C GLU A 47 0.06 4.99 7.02
N LEU A 48 -0.07 4.06 6.08
CA LEU A 48 -0.86 4.32 4.88
C LEU A 48 -2.32 4.55 5.21
N GLU A 49 -2.86 3.75 6.12
CA GLU A 49 -4.24 3.92 6.54
C GLU A 49 -4.46 5.30 7.15
N SER A 50 -3.52 5.75 7.96
CA SER A 50 -3.60 7.06 8.60
C SER A 50 -3.63 8.20 7.58
N VAL A 51 -2.93 8.04 6.47
CA VAL A 51 -2.81 9.09 5.45
C VAL A 51 -3.91 8.98 4.40
N LEU A 52 -4.25 7.77 4.00
CA LEU A 52 -5.14 7.53 2.85
C LEU A 52 -6.54 7.06 3.24
N GLY A 53 -6.73 6.70 4.50
CA GLY A 53 -8.02 6.24 4.97
C GLY A 53 -8.15 4.73 4.95
N SER A 54 -8.98 4.20 5.87
CA SER A 54 -9.15 2.75 6.00
C SER A 54 -9.88 2.14 4.82
N ASP A 55 -10.70 2.92 4.12
CA ASP A 55 -11.48 2.43 2.99
C ASP A 55 -10.68 2.39 1.69
N ARG A 56 -9.46 2.92 1.68
CA ARG A 56 -8.65 2.95 0.47
C ARG A 56 -8.33 1.54 0.02
N LYS A 57 -8.67 1.23 -1.22
CA LYS A 57 -8.45 -0.10 -1.79
C LYS A 57 -7.03 -0.28 -2.24
N LEU A 58 -6.56 -1.51 -2.15
CA LEU A 58 -5.25 -1.88 -2.66
C LEU A 58 -5.25 -3.35 -3.01
N THR A 59 -4.27 -3.73 -3.81
CA THR A 59 -3.96 -5.13 -4.08
C THR A 59 -2.64 -5.41 -3.37
N ILE A 60 -2.61 -6.47 -2.58
CA ILE A 60 -1.38 -6.91 -1.93
C ILE A 60 -0.90 -8.15 -2.65
N CYS A 61 0.31 -8.06 -3.20
CA CYS A 61 0.96 -9.19 -3.83
C CYS A 61 2.00 -9.71 -2.87
N ARG A 62 1.99 -11.00 -2.63
CA ARG A 62 2.94 -11.61 -1.72
C ARG A 62 3.69 -12.72 -2.44
N GLU A 63 5.01 -12.69 -2.34
CA GLU A 63 5.87 -13.71 -2.90
C GLU A 63 6.50 -14.51 -1.77
N LEU A 64 6.22 -15.80 -1.73
CA LEU A 64 6.75 -16.68 -0.70
C LEU A 64 7.98 -17.44 -1.20
N THR A 65 7.94 -17.86 -2.46
CA THR A 65 9.04 -18.55 -3.11
C THR A 65 9.05 -18.13 -4.56
N LYS A 66 10.05 -18.55 -5.31
CA LYS A 66 10.11 -18.24 -6.73
C LYS A 66 8.90 -18.73 -7.52
N ARG A 67 8.18 -19.68 -6.98
CA ARG A 67 7.05 -20.30 -7.68
C ARG A 67 5.70 -20.00 -7.07
N TYR A 68 5.68 -19.36 -5.93
CA TYR A 68 4.41 -19.14 -5.23
C TYR A 68 4.17 -17.67 -5.00
N GLU A 69 3.05 -17.19 -5.52
CA GLU A 69 2.60 -15.82 -5.33
C GLU A 69 1.16 -15.83 -4.89
N GLU A 70 0.80 -14.83 -4.12
CA GLU A 70 -0.58 -14.58 -3.74
C GLU A 70 -0.95 -13.17 -4.08
N LYS A 71 -2.19 -12.97 -4.48
CA LYS A 71 -2.73 -11.63 -4.66
C LYS A 71 -4.01 -11.52 -3.84
N MET A 72 -4.13 -10.41 -3.14
CA MET A 72 -5.31 -10.17 -2.33
C MET A 72 -5.79 -8.75 -2.57
N GLN A 73 -7.06 -8.62 -2.98
CA GLN A 73 -7.69 -7.32 -3.12
C GLN A 73 -8.40 -7.01 -1.81
N THR A 74 -8.09 -5.84 -1.24
CA THR A 74 -8.55 -5.52 0.09
C THR A 74 -8.57 -4.00 0.28
N THR A 75 -8.76 -3.56 1.51
CA THR A 75 -8.63 -2.15 1.89
C THR A 75 -7.50 -2.03 2.88
N LEU A 76 -7.03 -0.81 3.10
CA LEU A 76 -5.96 -0.59 4.07
C LEU A 76 -6.39 -1.02 5.47
N GLY A 77 -7.62 -0.67 5.86
CA GLY A 77 -8.12 -1.06 7.17
C GLY A 77 -8.21 -2.57 7.35
N ASP A 78 -8.80 -3.26 6.37
CA ASP A 78 -8.95 -4.70 6.46
C ASP A 78 -7.60 -5.41 6.45
N SER A 79 -6.67 -4.96 5.61
CA SER A 79 -5.36 -5.58 5.54
C SER A 79 -4.55 -5.35 6.83
N PHE A 80 -4.64 -4.15 7.38
CA PHE A 80 -3.97 -3.86 8.64
C PHE A 80 -4.48 -4.80 9.74
N SER A 81 -5.80 -4.92 9.87
CA SER A 81 -6.40 -5.81 10.85
C SER A 81 -5.99 -7.26 10.63
N TYR A 82 -5.96 -7.67 9.37
CA TYR A 82 -5.59 -9.05 9.04
C TYR A 82 -4.16 -9.36 9.47
N TYR A 83 -3.23 -8.47 9.15
CA TYR A 83 -1.81 -8.72 9.44
C TYR A 83 -1.43 -8.43 10.89
N GLU A 84 -2.30 -7.77 11.65
CA GLU A 84 -2.13 -7.73 13.10
C GLU A 84 -2.38 -9.10 13.73
N GLN A 85 -3.24 -9.90 13.11
CA GLN A 85 -3.61 -11.22 13.61
C GLN A 85 -2.81 -12.35 12.96
N ASN A 86 -2.22 -12.09 11.81
CA ASN A 86 -1.54 -13.11 11.02
C ASN A 86 -0.16 -12.60 10.64
N GLU A 87 0.86 -13.23 11.17
CA GLU A 87 2.23 -12.77 10.97
C GLU A 87 2.60 -12.71 9.51
N PRO A 88 3.08 -11.55 9.03
CA PRO A 88 3.49 -11.43 7.63
C PRO A 88 4.68 -12.32 7.31
N ARG A 89 4.66 -12.92 6.12
CA ARG A 89 5.74 -13.77 5.61
C ARG A 89 5.92 -13.51 4.13
N GLY A 90 7.16 -13.60 3.67
CA GLY A 90 7.48 -13.37 2.27
C GLY A 90 7.75 -11.91 1.98
N GLU A 91 7.75 -11.58 0.71
CA GLU A 91 7.98 -10.21 0.26
C GLU A 91 6.68 -9.64 -0.29
N TYR A 92 6.46 -8.37 -0.05
CA TYR A 92 5.18 -7.76 -0.37
C TYR A 92 5.33 -6.63 -1.38
N VAL A 93 4.35 -6.55 -2.28
CA VAL A 93 4.18 -5.40 -3.15
C VAL A 93 2.77 -4.90 -2.93
N LEU A 94 2.65 -3.65 -2.53
CA LEU A 94 1.36 -3.02 -2.28
C LEU A 94 1.04 -2.13 -3.48
N VAL A 95 -0.08 -2.40 -4.14
CA VAL A 95 -0.49 -1.63 -5.31
C VAL A 95 -1.77 -0.89 -4.99
N LEU A 96 -1.67 0.43 -4.86
CA LEU A 96 -2.83 1.26 -4.66
C LEU A 96 -3.14 1.91 -6.01
N GLY A 97 -4.25 1.48 -6.61
CA GLY A 97 -4.61 1.96 -7.92
C GLY A 97 -4.96 3.43 -7.94
N ILE A 98 -5.32 3.91 -9.10
CA ILE A 98 -5.69 5.30 -9.30
C ILE A 98 -6.81 5.66 -8.32
N HIS A 99 -6.62 6.78 -7.61
CA HIS A 99 -7.65 7.27 -6.72
C HIS A 99 -8.72 7.97 -7.56
N ASP A 100 -9.93 7.44 -7.54
CA ASP A 100 -11.04 8.01 -8.31
C ASP A 100 -12.13 8.45 -7.34
N ASP A 101 -12.25 9.75 -7.18
CA ASP A 101 -13.25 10.31 -6.28
C ASP A 101 -14.67 9.98 -6.70
N ARG A 102 -14.86 9.66 -7.97
CA ARG A 102 -16.18 9.31 -8.47
C ARG A 102 -16.60 7.89 -8.13
N ALA A 103 -15.64 7.05 -7.72
CA ALA A 103 -15.93 5.64 -7.49
C ALA A 103 -17.07 5.44 -6.50
N GLY A 104 -17.17 6.29 -5.49
CA GLY A 104 -18.23 6.21 -4.52
C GLY A 104 -19.48 6.95 -4.90
N LYS A 105 -19.44 7.73 -5.96
CA LYS A 105 -20.56 8.58 -6.36
C LYS A 105 -21.39 8.02 -7.48
N GLU A 106 -20.82 7.11 -8.22
CA GLU A 106 -21.52 6.53 -9.36
C GLU A 106 -22.58 5.54 -8.95
N PHE A 107 -22.51 5.14 -7.74
CA PHE A 107 -23.33 4.01 -7.31
C PHE A 107 -24.16 4.35 -6.07
#